data_35c4c43b34ed17dfc38ab6174cd7de3d
#
_entry.id   35c4c43b34ed17dfc38ab6174cd7de3d
#
_cell.length_a   1.000
_cell.length_b   1.000
_cell.length_c   1.000
_cell.angle_alpha   90.00
_cell.angle_beta   90.00
_cell.angle_gamma   90.00
#
_symmetry.space_group_name_H-M   'P 1'
#
loop_
_entity.id
_entity.type
_entity.pdbx_description
1 polymer ?
#
loop_
_entity_poly.entity_id
_entity_poly.type
_entity_poly.pdbx_seq_one_letter_code
_entity_poly.pdbx_strand_id
1 'polypeptide(L)'
;MAGKGKAGRGAGKKGVSRSSKAGLQFPVGRISRFLKKGRYAARVGSGAPVYLAAVLEYLTAEILELAGNAARDNKKSRIIPRHVQLAVRNDEELNKLLGGVTIASGGVLPNIHSVLLPKSKGKKGAKGSASQDY
;
A
#
# COMPACT_ATOMS: atom_id res chain seq x y z
N MET A 1 -22.17 3.74 60.90
CA MET A 1 -21.75 2.94 59.74
C MET A 1 -21.79 3.85 58.50
N ALA A 2 -20.67 4.48 58.19
CA ALA A 2 -20.60 5.42 57.07
C ALA A 2 -20.22 4.63 55.77
N GLY A 3 -21.16 4.56 54.84
CA GLY A 3 -20.95 3.97 53.52
C GLY A 3 -20.10 4.88 52.65
N LYS A 4 -18.91 4.43 52.28
CA LYS A 4 -17.97 5.12 51.40
C LYS A 4 -18.43 4.99 49.94
N GLY A 5 -19.09 6.03 49.44
CA GLY A 5 -19.50 6.10 48.05
C GLY A 5 -18.30 6.03 47.10
N LYS A 6 -18.30 5.03 46.21
CA LYS A 6 -17.31 4.83 45.15
C LYS A 6 -17.55 5.90 44.08
N ALA A 7 -16.73 6.97 44.07
CA ALA A 7 -16.77 7.96 43.01
C ALA A 7 -16.51 7.28 41.64
N GLY A 8 -17.51 7.29 40.76
CA GLY A 8 -17.37 6.84 39.40
C GLY A 8 -16.31 7.64 38.68
N ARG A 9 -15.28 6.99 38.15
CA ARG A 9 -14.34 7.60 37.21
C ARG A 9 -15.14 8.06 35.99
N GLY A 10 -15.33 9.39 35.91
CA GLY A 10 -15.91 9.97 34.71
C GLY A 10 -15.13 9.48 33.47
N ALA A 11 -15.86 9.00 32.47
CA ALA A 11 -15.27 8.65 31.18
C ALA A 11 -14.56 9.90 30.65
N GLY A 12 -13.23 9.92 30.72
CA GLY A 12 -12.42 10.98 30.16
C GLY A 12 -12.78 11.19 28.70
N LYS A 13 -13.01 12.45 28.30
CA LYS A 13 -13.18 12.79 26.88
C LYS A 13 -12.04 12.16 26.10
N LYS A 14 -12.36 11.22 25.16
CA LYS A 14 -11.37 10.69 24.23
C LYS A 14 -10.78 11.85 23.44
N GLY A 15 -9.49 12.08 23.58
CA GLY A 15 -8.78 13.10 22.82
C GLY A 15 -8.86 12.78 21.32
N VAL A 16 -8.89 13.81 20.49
CA VAL A 16 -8.84 13.65 19.02
C VAL A 16 -7.44 13.19 18.63
N SER A 17 -7.34 12.12 17.84
CA SER A 17 -6.06 11.61 17.34
C SER A 17 -5.40 12.58 16.36
N ARG A 18 -4.08 12.53 16.24
CA ARG A 18 -3.35 13.30 15.23
C ARG A 18 -3.74 12.88 13.81
N SER A 19 -4.04 11.60 13.59
CA SER A 19 -4.56 11.10 12.32
C SER A 19 -5.88 11.76 11.94
N SER A 20 -6.83 11.85 12.86
CA SER A 20 -8.11 12.53 12.64
C SER A 20 -7.93 14.00 12.33
N LYS A 21 -7.02 14.70 13.04
CA LYS A 21 -6.71 16.10 12.77
C LYS A 21 -6.13 16.33 11.38
N ALA A 22 -5.34 15.38 10.87
CA ALA A 22 -4.74 15.42 9.54
C ALA A 22 -5.65 14.87 8.43
N GLY A 23 -6.79 14.32 8.77
CA GLY A 23 -7.69 13.65 7.81
C GLY A 23 -7.13 12.34 7.26
N LEU A 24 -6.25 11.67 8.01
CA LEU A 24 -5.60 10.44 7.63
C LEU A 24 -6.18 9.21 8.33
N GLN A 25 -6.14 8.08 7.64
CA GLN A 25 -6.46 6.76 8.20
C GLN A 25 -5.25 6.12 8.87
N PHE A 26 -4.03 6.38 8.34
CA PHE A 26 -2.80 5.82 8.88
C PHE A 26 -2.44 6.45 10.23
N PRO A 27 -1.81 5.67 11.13
CA PRO A 27 -1.61 6.04 12.52
C PRO A 27 -0.41 6.99 12.68
N VAL A 28 -0.64 8.28 12.70
CA VAL A 28 0.40 9.31 12.89
C VAL A 28 1.15 9.12 14.20
N GLY A 29 0.44 8.84 15.30
CA GLY A 29 1.05 8.62 16.61
C GLY A 29 2.00 7.43 16.67
N ARG A 30 1.64 6.35 16.03
CA ARG A 30 2.48 5.15 15.94
C ARG A 30 3.74 5.40 15.11
N ILE A 31 3.61 6.08 13.99
CA ILE A 31 4.75 6.47 13.15
C ILE A 31 5.70 7.38 13.91
N SER A 32 5.17 8.35 14.65
CA SER A 32 5.97 9.22 15.52
C SER A 32 6.78 8.42 16.54
N ARG A 33 6.14 7.43 17.17
CA ARG A 33 6.82 6.54 18.12
C ARG A 33 7.94 5.75 17.48
N PHE A 34 7.73 5.19 16.30
CA PHE A 34 8.76 4.46 15.57
C PHE A 34 9.93 5.35 15.14
N LEU A 35 9.64 6.56 14.69
CA LEU A 35 10.69 7.52 14.34
C LEU A 35 11.59 7.86 15.53
N LYS A 36 11.01 8.02 16.72
CA LYS A 36 11.78 8.29 17.95
C LYS A 36 12.56 7.07 18.41
N LYS A 37 11.92 5.90 18.41
CA LYS A 37 12.53 4.64 18.86
C LYS A 37 13.71 4.23 17.98
N GLY A 38 13.62 4.46 16.66
CA GLY A 38 14.66 4.11 15.71
C GLY A 38 15.92 4.95 15.79
N ARG A 39 15.89 6.06 16.53
CA ARG A 39 17.04 6.98 16.73
C ARG A 39 17.73 7.39 15.42
N TYR A 40 16.93 7.70 14.41
CA TYR A 40 17.43 8.16 13.11
C TYR A 40 18.01 9.58 13.18
N ALA A 41 17.54 10.37 14.12
CA ALA A 41 18.03 11.71 14.41
C ALA A 41 17.87 12.02 15.88
N ALA A 42 18.54 13.07 16.35
CA ALA A 42 18.41 13.52 17.74
C ALA A 42 17.01 14.04 18.08
N ARG A 43 16.33 14.62 17.09
CA ARG A 43 14.98 15.21 17.23
C ARG A 43 14.13 14.88 16.03
N VAL A 44 12.82 14.79 16.24
CA VAL A 44 11.81 14.57 15.20
C VAL A 44 10.78 15.68 15.26
N GLY A 45 10.67 16.44 14.18
CA GLY A 45 9.65 17.50 14.06
C GLY A 45 8.23 16.94 14.08
N SER A 46 7.28 17.73 14.55
CA SER A 46 5.88 17.33 14.67
C SER A 46 5.20 17.02 13.33
N GLY A 47 5.65 17.66 12.25
CA GLY A 47 5.13 17.44 10.90
C GLY A 47 5.66 16.18 10.21
N ALA A 48 6.80 15.65 10.62
CA ALA A 48 7.42 14.51 9.97
C ALA A 48 6.56 13.23 10.02
N PRO A 49 5.99 12.82 11.15
CA PRO A 49 5.12 11.66 11.19
C PRO A 49 3.81 11.85 10.41
N VAL A 50 3.29 13.07 10.34
CA VAL A 50 2.09 13.38 9.54
C VAL A 50 2.39 13.20 8.06
N TYR A 51 3.49 13.75 7.59
CA TYR A 51 3.91 13.62 6.20
C TYR A 51 4.16 12.15 5.81
N LEU A 52 4.90 11.42 6.64
CA LEU A 52 5.15 9.99 6.40
C LEU A 52 3.87 9.17 6.39
N ALA A 53 2.95 9.42 7.31
CA ALA A 53 1.65 8.75 7.32
C ALA A 53 0.86 9.03 6.05
N ALA A 54 0.87 10.26 5.56
CA ALA A 54 0.21 10.64 4.32
C ALA A 54 0.83 9.93 3.11
N VAL A 55 2.14 9.85 3.01
CA VAL A 55 2.84 9.15 1.93
C VAL A 55 2.52 7.66 1.95
N LEU A 56 2.58 7.01 3.12
CA LEU A 56 2.27 5.58 3.26
C LEU A 56 0.80 5.28 2.91
N GLU A 57 -0.12 6.13 3.33
CA GLU A 57 -1.54 6.00 3.00
C GLU A 57 -1.77 6.13 1.50
N TYR A 58 -1.17 7.13 0.87
CA TYR A 58 -1.26 7.33 -0.57
C TYR A 58 -0.71 6.13 -1.36
N LEU A 59 0.49 5.66 -1.02
CA LEU A 59 1.10 4.51 -1.69
C LEU A 59 0.27 3.23 -1.51
N THR A 60 -0.25 3.01 -0.31
CA THR A 60 -1.10 1.85 -0.03
C THR A 60 -2.40 1.91 -0.83
N ALA A 61 -3.04 3.07 -0.90
CA ALA A 61 -4.27 3.27 -1.68
C ALA A 61 -4.03 2.99 -3.17
N GLU A 62 -2.93 3.47 -3.72
CA GLU A 62 -2.56 3.24 -5.11
C GLU A 62 -2.33 1.75 -5.40
N ILE A 63 -1.57 1.07 -4.56
CA ILE A 63 -1.33 -0.38 -4.71
C ILE A 63 -2.64 -1.15 -4.61
N LEU A 64 -3.52 -0.80 -3.68
CA LEU A 64 -4.80 -1.48 -3.49
C LEU A 64 -5.76 -1.26 -4.67
N GLU A 65 -5.78 -0.07 -5.25
CA GLU A 65 -6.57 0.19 -6.45
C GLU A 65 -6.12 -0.69 -7.61
N LEU A 66 -4.83 -0.73 -7.88
CA LEU A 66 -4.26 -1.54 -8.95
C LEU A 66 -4.39 -3.05 -8.68
N ALA A 67 -4.20 -3.49 -7.44
CA ALA A 67 -4.39 -4.87 -7.05
C ALA A 67 -5.86 -5.30 -7.13
N GLY A 68 -6.78 -4.41 -6.80
CA GLY A 68 -8.22 -4.62 -6.97
C GLY A 68 -8.59 -4.79 -8.44
N ASN A 69 -8.02 -3.98 -9.33
CA ASN A 69 -8.20 -4.13 -10.77
C ASN A 69 -7.64 -5.47 -11.27
N ALA A 70 -6.46 -5.88 -10.81
CA ALA A 70 -5.88 -7.17 -11.17
C ALA A 70 -6.75 -8.36 -10.70
N ALA A 71 -7.30 -8.28 -9.50
CA ALA A 71 -8.23 -9.29 -8.99
C ALA A 71 -9.49 -9.39 -9.85
N ARG A 72 -10.05 -8.24 -10.21
CA ARG A 72 -11.25 -8.15 -11.06
C ARG A 72 -11.00 -8.71 -12.45
N ASP A 73 -9.85 -8.41 -13.04
CA ASP A 73 -9.45 -8.96 -14.35
C ASP A 73 -9.29 -10.48 -14.30
N ASN A 74 -8.86 -11.02 -13.17
CA ASN A 74 -8.80 -12.45 -12.91
C ASN A 74 -10.14 -13.06 -12.46
N LYS A 75 -11.24 -12.28 -12.47
CA LYS A 75 -12.58 -12.70 -12.00
C LYS A 75 -12.58 -13.20 -10.57
N LYS A 76 -11.81 -12.57 -9.71
CA LYS A 76 -11.73 -12.86 -8.28
C LYS A 76 -12.30 -11.70 -7.48
N SER A 77 -12.96 -12.04 -6.38
CA SER A 77 -13.50 -11.07 -5.43
C SER A 77 -12.54 -10.76 -4.27
N ARG A 78 -11.45 -11.52 -4.18
CA ARG A 78 -10.46 -11.43 -3.11
C ARG A 78 -9.12 -10.99 -3.67
N ILE A 79 -8.52 -9.98 -3.05
CA ILE A 79 -7.15 -9.59 -3.34
C ILE A 79 -6.21 -10.56 -2.61
N ILE A 80 -5.33 -11.18 -3.36
CA ILE A 80 -4.29 -12.08 -2.86
C ILE A 80 -2.90 -11.52 -3.20
N PRO A 81 -1.81 -12.01 -2.60
CA PRO A 81 -0.45 -11.52 -2.89
C PRO A 81 -0.10 -11.52 -4.37
N ARG A 82 -0.60 -12.46 -5.15
CA ARG A 82 -0.43 -12.49 -6.61
C ARG A 82 -0.96 -11.22 -7.29
N HIS A 83 -2.10 -10.71 -6.85
CA HIS A 83 -2.68 -9.48 -7.39
C HIS A 83 -1.84 -8.25 -7.04
N VAL A 84 -1.29 -8.21 -5.83
CA VAL A 84 -0.34 -7.16 -5.42
C VAL A 84 0.93 -7.22 -6.26
N GLN A 85 1.46 -8.41 -6.51
CA GLN A 85 2.63 -8.60 -7.37
C GLN A 85 2.38 -8.10 -8.80
N LEU A 86 1.24 -8.47 -9.38
CA LEU A 86 0.85 -8.01 -10.73
C LEU A 86 0.72 -6.48 -10.77
N ALA A 87 0.08 -5.90 -9.77
CA ALA A 87 -0.09 -4.44 -9.67
C ALA A 87 1.25 -3.71 -9.62
N VAL A 88 2.16 -4.15 -8.75
CA VAL A 88 3.48 -3.52 -8.57
C VAL A 88 4.35 -3.69 -9.81
N ARG A 89 4.42 -4.89 -10.38
CA ARG A 89 5.31 -5.18 -11.52
C ARG A 89 4.82 -4.58 -12.83
N ASN A 90 3.51 -4.39 -13.00
CA ASN A 90 2.94 -3.75 -14.19
C ASN A 90 2.90 -2.22 -14.13
N ASP A 91 3.07 -1.63 -12.97
CA ASP A 91 3.18 -0.19 -12.81
C ASP A 91 4.65 0.24 -12.88
N GLU A 92 4.98 1.18 -13.75
CA GLU A 92 6.36 1.59 -13.95
C GLU A 92 6.97 2.22 -12.70
N GLU A 93 6.24 3.12 -12.05
CA GLU A 93 6.73 3.83 -10.86
C GLU A 93 6.84 2.92 -9.64
N LEU A 94 5.81 2.11 -9.39
CA LEU A 94 5.82 1.14 -8.29
C LEU A 94 6.89 0.06 -8.52
N ASN A 95 7.09 -0.37 -9.74
CA ASN A 95 8.14 -1.34 -10.05
C ASN A 95 9.54 -0.78 -9.81
N LYS A 96 9.77 0.49 -10.10
CA LYS A 96 11.04 1.17 -9.75
C LYS A 96 11.24 1.25 -8.23
N LEU A 97 10.20 1.65 -7.51
CA LEU A 97 10.26 1.78 -6.06
C LEU A 97 10.50 0.45 -5.36
N LEU A 98 9.82 -0.60 -5.81
CA LEU A 98 9.79 -1.92 -5.18
C LEU A 98 10.54 -3.00 -6.00
N GLY A 99 11.41 -2.57 -6.92
CA GLY A 99 12.13 -3.48 -7.82
C GLY A 99 13.01 -4.53 -7.12
N GLY A 100 13.58 -4.16 -5.96
CA GLY A 100 14.38 -5.05 -5.13
C GLY A 100 13.59 -5.83 -4.08
N VAL A 101 12.26 -5.70 -4.04
CA VAL A 101 11.40 -6.31 -3.04
C VAL A 101 10.80 -7.60 -3.58
N THR A 102 10.88 -8.68 -2.78
CA THR A 102 10.21 -9.94 -3.06
C THR A 102 8.88 -10.00 -2.31
N ILE A 103 7.79 -10.22 -3.04
CA ILE A 103 6.47 -10.41 -2.47
C ILE A 103 6.22 -11.91 -2.34
N ALA A 104 6.15 -12.40 -1.10
CA ALA A 104 5.91 -13.82 -0.83
C ALA A 104 4.57 -14.27 -1.45
N SER A 105 4.56 -15.43 -2.10
CA SER A 105 3.41 -15.97 -2.83
C SER A 105 2.94 -15.10 -4.01
N GLY A 106 3.74 -14.13 -4.43
CA GLY A 106 3.41 -13.24 -5.56
C GLY A 106 3.56 -13.89 -6.94
N GLY A 107 4.41 -14.90 -7.04
CA GLY A 107 4.74 -15.55 -8.30
C GLY A 107 5.57 -14.66 -9.23
N VAL A 108 5.64 -15.04 -10.49
CA VAL A 108 6.30 -14.29 -11.55
C VAL A 108 5.28 -13.76 -12.55
N LEU A 109 5.61 -12.65 -13.22
CA LEU A 109 4.77 -12.12 -14.28
C LEU A 109 4.72 -13.10 -15.47
N PRO A 110 3.57 -13.21 -16.15
CA PRO A 110 3.50 -13.88 -17.43
C PRO A 110 4.46 -13.19 -18.41
N ASN A 111 5.50 -13.90 -18.82
CA ASN A 111 6.47 -13.40 -19.79
C ASN A 111 6.83 -14.55 -20.73
N ILE A 112 6.50 -14.38 -22.00
CA ILE A 112 6.83 -15.34 -23.05
C ILE A 112 7.81 -14.65 -23.98
N HIS A 113 8.98 -15.27 -24.24
CA HIS A 113 9.90 -14.81 -25.26
C HIS A 113 9.18 -14.69 -26.60
N SER A 114 9.36 -13.57 -27.30
CA SER A 114 8.73 -13.31 -28.61
C SER A 114 8.99 -14.41 -29.63
N VAL A 115 10.12 -15.10 -29.51
CA VAL A 115 10.48 -16.24 -30.36
C VAL A 115 9.59 -17.47 -30.15
N LEU A 116 8.99 -17.60 -28.96
CA LEU A 116 8.13 -18.73 -28.58
C LEU A 116 6.64 -18.46 -28.80
N LEU A 117 6.29 -17.25 -29.19
CA LEU A 117 4.91 -16.90 -29.53
C LEU A 117 4.55 -17.48 -30.89
N PRO A 118 3.33 -18.06 -31.05
CA PRO A 118 2.89 -18.53 -32.37
C PRO A 118 2.82 -17.34 -33.33
N LYS A 119 3.36 -17.50 -34.55
CA LYS A 119 3.26 -16.48 -35.59
C LYS A 119 1.79 -16.25 -35.90
N SER A 120 1.29 -15.04 -35.65
CA SER A 120 -0.06 -14.66 -36.03
C SER A 120 -0.12 -14.64 -37.55
N LYS A 121 -0.94 -15.50 -38.14
CA LYS A 121 -1.38 -15.34 -39.52
C LYS A 121 -2.15 -14.01 -39.57
N GLY A 122 -1.62 -13.07 -40.34
CA GLY A 122 -2.07 -11.69 -40.33
C GLY A 122 -3.57 -11.53 -40.49
N LYS A 123 -4.16 -10.91 -39.47
CA LYS A 123 -5.38 -10.11 -39.63
C LYS A 123 -4.95 -8.66 -39.43
N LYS A 124 -4.95 -7.91 -40.52
CA LYS A 124 -4.77 -6.45 -40.48
C LYS A 124 -5.77 -5.87 -39.51
N GLY A 125 -5.27 -5.09 -38.56
CA GLY A 125 -6.05 -4.12 -37.80
C GLY A 125 -6.27 -4.43 -36.34
N ALA A 126 -5.24 -4.24 -35.54
CA ALA A 126 -5.34 -3.73 -34.17
C ALA A 126 -3.94 -3.25 -33.76
N LYS A 127 -3.80 -1.99 -33.44
CA LYS A 127 -2.59 -1.47 -32.81
C LYS A 127 -2.42 -2.18 -31.47
N GLY A 128 -1.50 -3.12 -31.40
CA GLY A 128 -1.11 -3.79 -30.17
C GLY A 128 -0.37 -2.81 -29.26
N SER A 129 -0.74 -2.78 -28.00
CA SER A 129 0.04 -2.12 -26.96
C SER A 129 1.44 -2.72 -26.93
N ALA A 130 2.45 -1.86 -26.91
CA ALA A 130 3.83 -2.27 -26.81
C ALA A 130 4.05 -3.09 -25.53
N SER A 131 4.50 -4.33 -25.67
CA SER A 131 5.06 -5.08 -24.55
C SER A 131 6.35 -4.41 -24.13
N GLN A 132 6.40 -3.95 -22.88
CA GLN A 132 7.65 -3.41 -22.33
C GLN A 132 8.54 -4.57 -21.93
N ASP A 133 9.70 -4.67 -22.59
CA ASP A 133 10.80 -5.54 -22.19
C ASP A 133 11.53 -4.91 -20.99
N TYR A 134 11.57 -5.63 -19.88
CA TYR A 134 12.44 -5.35 -18.75
C TYR A 134 13.29 -6.56 -18.44
#